data_b6337cdbc0b15daabebca1ff00c28d48
#
_entry.id   b6337cdbc0b15daabebca1ff00c28d48
#
_cell.length_a   1.000
_cell.length_b   1.000
_cell.length_c   1.000
_cell.angle_alpha   90.00
_cell.angle_beta   90.00
_cell.angle_gamma   90.00
#
_symmetry.space_group_name_H-M   'P 1'
#
loop_
_entity.id
_entity.type
_entity.pdbx_description
1 polymer ?
#
loop_
_entity_poly.entity_id
_entity_poly.type
_entity_poly.pdbx_seq_one_letter_code
_entity_poly.pdbx_strand_id
1 'polypeptide(L)'
;MNKSVYIVAVETSADHLGAELIEHIKTESPLIDCLGIGGPAMEAKGVKSEIDISGLAILGFIEGVKSYPYIMKRVKETVASIMAKKPNAVILIDSWGFMIRVSQRLKQAGYEGQIIKYLAPQVWAMREGRSKILAQSVDHLMTIHNFDAPYFEKHGLAVTYVGNPIFDTDYFSGDGDHLKAEHNLSSQDQILSVFFGSRLSEIKTLSAVFAETIEELQSSRPRLKIISPISDIICLLYTSPSPRDRG
;
A
#
# COMPACT_ATOMS: atom_id res chain seq x y z
N MET A 1 -26.37 -1.48 19.26
CA MET A 1 -25.36 -2.15 18.40
C MET A 1 -24.09 -1.32 18.43
N ASN A 2 -22.94 -1.93 18.68
CA ASN A 2 -21.68 -1.21 18.57
C ASN A 2 -21.48 -0.75 17.11
N LYS A 3 -20.93 0.46 16.93
CA LYS A 3 -20.54 0.92 15.60
C LYS A 3 -19.36 0.08 15.11
N SER A 4 -19.31 -0.21 13.81
CA SER A 4 -18.21 -0.94 13.22
C SER A 4 -17.73 -0.30 11.92
N VAL A 5 -16.44 -0.42 11.66
CA VAL A 5 -15.76 0.06 10.47
C VAL A 5 -15.07 -1.13 9.80
N TYR A 6 -15.21 -1.24 8.48
CA TYR A 6 -14.57 -2.28 7.68
C TYR A 6 -13.48 -1.65 6.81
N ILE A 7 -12.23 -2.01 7.05
CA ILE A 7 -11.05 -1.44 6.38
C ILE A 7 -10.55 -2.44 5.34
N VAL A 8 -10.31 -1.96 4.11
CA VAL A 8 -9.79 -2.79 3.02
C VAL A 8 -8.47 -2.23 2.52
N ALA A 9 -7.40 -3.00 2.67
CA ALA A 9 -6.05 -2.72 2.24
C ALA A 9 -5.48 -3.95 1.51
N VAL A 10 -5.07 -3.82 0.25
CA VAL A 10 -4.64 -4.96 -0.59
C VAL A 10 -3.18 -4.88 -1.04
N GLU A 11 -2.46 -3.86 -0.62
CA GLU A 11 -1.03 -3.67 -0.86
C GLU A 11 -0.32 -3.39 0.46
N THR A 12 0.97 -3.69 0.56
CA THR A 12 1.74 -3.55 1.81
C THR A 12 1.70 -2.12 2.36
N SER A 13 1.85 -1.11 1.50
CA SER A 13 1.75 0.29 1.91
C SER A 13 0.37 0.67 2.45
N ALA A 14 -0.68 0.14 1.84
CA ALA A 14 -2.06 0.34 2.30
C ALA A 14 -2.33 -0.40 3.62
N ASP A 15 -1.72 -1.57 3.83
CA ASP A 15 -1.81 -2.35 5.06
C ASP A 15 -1.21 -1.59 6.26
N HIS A 16 -0.05 -0.95 6.08
CA HIS A 16 0.54 -0.08 7.10
C HIS A 16 -0.37 1.11 7.44
N LEU A 17 -0.89 1.81 6.43
CA LEU A 17 -1.85 2.91 6.65
C LEU A 17 -3.13 2.42 7.35
N GLY A 18 -3.60 1.22 7.01
CA GLY A 18 -4.73 0.59 7.67
C GLY A 18 -4.45 0.28 9.14
N ALA A 19 -3.25 -0.19 9.45
CA ALA A 19 -2.82 -0.47 10.81
C ALA A 19 -2.76 0.79 11.69
N GLU A 20 -2.18 1.87 11.17
CA GLU A 20 -2.14 3.18 11.84
C GLU A 20 -3.56 3.72 12.07
N LEU A 21 -4.42 3.64 11.06
CA LEU A 21 -5.82 4.06 11.19
C LEU A 21 -6.57 3.26 12.25
N ILE A 22 -6.36 1.93 12.33
CA ILE A 22 -6.96 1.07 13.36
C ILE A 22 -6.51 1.50 14.75
N GLU A 23 -5.22 1.79 14.92
CA GLU A 23 -4.66 2.23 16.19
C GLU A 23 -5.30 3.54 16.67
N HIS A 24 -5.41 4.53 15.78
CA HIS A 24 -6.06 5.81 16.08
C HIS A 24 -7.55 5.64 16.39
N ILE A 25 -8.27 4.81 15.63
CA ILE A 25 -9.69 4.53 15.91
C ILE A 25 -9.85 3.90 17.29
N LYS A 26 -9.01 2.93 17.65
CA LYS A 26 -9.07 2.28 18.96
C LYS A 26 -8.72 3.21 20.11
N THR A 27 -7.81 4.15 19.89
CA THR A 27 -7.41 5.15 20.89
C THR A 27 -8.52 6.17 21.12
N GLU A 28 -9.04 6.76 20.04
CA GLU A 28 -10.01 7.85 20.11
C GLU A 28 -11.45 7.35 20.34
N SER A 29 -11.76 6.15 19.89
CA SER A 29 -13.11 5.59 19.90
C SER A 29 -13.09 4.08 20.17
N PRO A 30 -12.71 3.63 21.38
CA PRO A 30 -12.48 2.21 21.70
C PRO A 30 -13.72 1.31 21.58
N LEU A 31 -14.91 1.91 21.45
CA LEU A 31 -16.18 1.19 21.26
C LEU A 31 -16.48 0.88 19.78
N ILE A 32 -15.64 1.32 18.84
CA ILE A 32 -15.79 1.02 17.43
C ILE A 32 -15.08 -0.30 17.11
N ASP A 33 -15.82 -1.26 16.60
CA ASP A 33 -15.27 -2.53 16.14
C ASP A 33 -14.58 -2.33 14.79
N CYS A 34 -13.28 -2.62 14.72
CA CYS A 34 -12.51 -2.62 13.47
C CYS A 34 -12.50 -4.02 12.87
N LEU A 35 -13.02 -4.12 11.66
CA LEU A 35 -13.04 -5.33 10.83
C LEU A 35 -12.30 -5.03 9.53
N GLY A 36 -11.89 -6.05 8.79
CA GLY A 36 -11.30 -5.73 7.48
C GLY A 36 -10.58 -6.85 6.76
N ILE A 37 -9.99 -6.45 5.66
CA ILE A 37 -9.11 -7.24 4.81
C ILE A 37 -7.80 -6.47 4.71
N GLY A 38 -6.73 -7.06 5.18
CA GLY A 38 -5.39 -6.47 5.18
C GLY A 38 -4.33 -7.55 5.29
N GLY A 39 -3.11 -7.11 5.49
CA GLY A 39 -1.94 -7.94 5.67
C GLY A 39 -1.48 -8.02 7.14
N PRO A 40 -0.20 -8.37 7.34
CA PRO A 40 0.38 -8.58 8.67
C PRO A 40 0.33 -7.35 9.59
N ALA A 41 0.41 -6.12 9.03
CA ALA A 41 0.39 -4.90 9.84
C ALA A 41 -0.99 -4.68 10.48
N MET A 42 -2.08 -4.83 9.73
CA MET A 42 -3.44 -4.77 10.28
C MET A 42 -3.73 -5.95 11.21
N GLU A 43 -3.20 -7.14 10.91
CA GLU A 43 -3.34 -8.31 11.79
C GLU A 43 -2.67 -8.07 13.15
N ALA A 44 -1.49 -7.45 13.20
CA ALA A 44 -0.81 -7.06 14.44
C ALA A 44 -1.63 -6.06 15.27
N LYS A 45 -2.52 -5.28 14.64
CA LYS A 45 -3.48 -4.40 15.33
C LYS A 45 -4.83 -5.09 15.65
N GLY A 46 -4.91 -6.43 15.45
CA GLY A 46 -6.06 -7.24 15.81
C GLY A 46 -7.17 -7.34 14.75
N VAL A 47 -6.90 -6.93 13.52
CA VAL A 47 -7.83 -7.11 12.39
C VAL A 47 -7.34 -8.23 11.49
N LYS A 48 -7.88 -9.42 11.70
CA LYS A 48 -7.53 -10.61 10.94
C LYS A 48 -8.32 -10.67 9.63
N SER A 49 -7.60 -10.77 8.52
CA SER A 49 -8.20 -10.92 7.19
C SER A 49 -8.83 -12.31 7.02
N GLU A 50 -10.10 -12.34 6.61
CA GLU A 50 -10.80 -13.58 6.23
C GLU A 50 -10.55 -13.97 4.75
N ILE A 51 -9.92 -13.08 3.99
CA ILE A 51 -9.67 -13.23 2.55
C ILE A 51 -8.18 -13.11 2.28
N ASP A 52 -7.63 -14.11 1.62
CA ASP A 52 -6.24 -14.07 1.17
C ASP A 52 -6.08 -13.07 0.02
N ILE A 53 -5.30 -12.02 0.25
CA ILE A 53 -4.99 -10.95 -0.69
C ILE A 53 -3.55 -11.01 -1.23
N SER A 54 -2.75 -11.99 -0.81
CA SER A 54 -1.32 -12.09 -1.16
C SER A 54 -1.08 -12.04 -2.67
N GLY A 55 -1.95 -12.67 -3.46
CA GLY A 55 -1.90 -12.62 -4.91
C GLY A 55 -2.19 -11.26 -5.53
N LEU A 56 -2.88 -10.33 -4.84
CA LEU A 56 -3.18 -9.00 -5.37
C LEU A 56 -1.96 -8.09 -5.34
N ALA A 57 -1.12 -8.21 -4.32
CA ALA A 57 0.11 -7.44 -4.18
C ALA A 57 1.19 -7.84 -5.22
N ILE A 58 1.22 -9.13 -5.60
CA ILE A 58 2.20 -9.69 -6.55
C ILE A 58 1.82 -9.36 -8.00
N LEU A 59 0.53 -9.32 -8.31
CA LEU A 59 -0.01 -9.08 -9.64
C LEU A 59 0.04 -7.58 -10.00
N GLY A 60 1.23 -7.00 -10.07
CA GLY A 60 1.41 -5.64 -10.59
C GLY A 60 0.69 -5.42 -11.93
N PHE A 61 0.49 -4.17 -12.31
CA PHE A 61 -0.34 -3.67 -13.43
C PHE A 61 -0.11 -4.35 -14.82
N ILE A 62 0.98 -5.12 -14.99
CA ILE A 62 1.43 -5.67 -16.28
C ILE A 62 0.78 -7.02 -16.62
N GLU A 63 0.30 -7.78 -15.64
CA GLU A 63 -0.38 -9.06 -15.88
C GLU A 63 -1.92 -8.95 -15.96
N GLY A 64 -2.43 -7.73 -16.14
CA GLY A 64 -3.82 -7.35 -15.93
C GLY A 64 -4.90 -8.19 -16.63
N VAL A 65 -4.63 -8.78 -17.78
CA VAL A 65 -5.65 -9.57 -18.51
C VAL A 65 -5.75 -10.99 -17.94
N LYS A 66 -4.61 -11.62 -17.64
CA LYS A 66 -4.61 -13.00 -17.07
C LYS A 66 -5.09 -13.02 -15.62
N SER A 67 -4.84 -11.94 -14.88
CA SER A 67 -5.19 -11.79 -13.47
C SER A 67 -6.62 -11.30 -13.25
N TYR A 68 -7.30 -10.84 -14.30
CA TYR A 68 -8.65 -10.25 -14.18
C TYR A 68 -9.68 -11.17 -13.49
N PRO A 69 -9.79 -12.46 -13.83
CA PRO A 69 -10.73 -13.36 -13.14
C PRO A 69 -10.43 -13.48 -11.65
N TYR A 70 -9.16 -13.55 -11.26
CA TYR A 70 -8.73 -13.60 -9.87
C TYR A 70 -9.11 -12.33 -9.12
N ILE A 71 -8.78 -11.16 -9.67
CA ILE A 71 -9.15 -9.85 -9.10
C ILE A 71 -10.67 -9.78 -8.90
N MET A 72 -11.44 -10.19 -9.91
CA MET A 72 -12.90 -10.14 -9.86
C MET A 72 -13.48 -11.10 -8.82
N LYS A 73 -12.87 -12.27 -8.62
CA LYS A 73 -13.21 -13.18 -7.54
C LYS A 73 -13.00 -12.54 -6.18
N ARG A 74 -11.82 -11.93 -5.95
CA ARG A 74 -11.51 -11.24 -4.67
C ARG A 74 -12.41 -10.03 -4.43
N VAL A 75 -12.74 -9.25 -5.45
CA VAL A 75 -13.75 -8.18 -5.34
C VAL A 75 -15.11 -8.74 -4.90
N LYS A 76 -15.56 -9.85 -5.49
CA LYS A 76 -16.85 -10.48 -5.11
C LYS A 76 -16.84 -10.96 -3.66
N GLU A 77 -15.77 -11.62 -3.23
CA GLU A 77 -15.60 -12.10 -1.86
C GLU A 77 -15.57 -10.92 -0.86
N THR A 78 -14.84 -9.86 -1.17
CA THR A 78 -14.80 -8.63 -0.35
C THR A 78 -16.18 -8.00 -0.18
N VAL A 79 -16.92 -7.85 -1.27
CA VAL A 79 -18.28 -7.30 -1.23
C VAL A 79 -19.20 -8.22 -0.41
N ALA A 80 -19.12 -9.54 -0.60
CA ALA A 80 -19.92 -10.48 0.17
C ALA A 80 -19.64 -10.42 1.67
N SER A 81 -18.36 -10.32 2.07
CA SER A 81 -17.98 -10.16 3.48
C SER A 81 -18.53 -8.86 4.06
N ILE A 82 -18.37 -7.73 3.37
CA ILE A 82 -18.90 -6.43 3.83
C ILE A 82 -20.42 -6.46 3.98
N MET A 83 -21.13 -7.00 2.99
CA MET A 83 -22.60 -7.12 3.02
C MET A 83 -23.11 -8.03 4.14
N ALA A 84 -22.35 -9.09 4.47
CA ALA A 84 -22.68 -9.99 5.59
C ALA A 84 -22.44 -9.33 6.96
N LYS A 85 -21.35 -8.58 7.11
CA LYS A 85 -20.97 -7.91 8.37
C LYS A 85 -21.77 -6.62 8.63
N LYS A 86 -22.30 -5.98 7.58
CA LYS A 86 -23.09 -4.73 7.63
C LYS A 86 -22.43 -3.63 8.48
N PRO A 87 -21.17 -3.27 8.23
CA PRO A 87 -20.50 -2.23 9.00
C PRO A 87 -21.17 -0.85 8.76
N ASN A 88 -20.99 0.08 9.68
CA ASN A 88 -21.49 1.45 9.53
C ASN A 88 -20.71 2.24 8.46
N ALA A 89 -19.42 1.92 8.31
CA ALA A 89 -18.57 2.52 7.27
C ALA A 89 -17.59 1.50 6.70
N VAL A 90 -17.26 1.68 5.43
CA VAL A 90 -16.19 0.95 4.73
C VAL A 90 -15.13 1.94 4.31
N ILE A 91 -13.86 1.69 4.67
CA ILE A 91 -12.72 2.50 4.26
C ILE A 91 -11.88 1.70 3.27
N LEU A 92 -11.76 2.23 2.06
CA LEU A 92 -11.06 1.62 0.93
C LEU A 92 -9.72 2.34 0.71
N ILE A 93 -8.60 1.70 1.09
CA ILE A 93 -7.28 2.32 1.09
C ILE A 93 -6.55 2.03 -0.23
N ASP A 94 -6.07 3.08 -0.91
CA ASP A 94 -5.27 3.03 -2.14
C ASP A 94 -5.85 2.15 -3.27
N SER A 95 -5.02 1.44 -4.02
CA SER A 95 -5.35 0.42 -5.05
C SER A 95 -6.58 0.72 -5.91
N TRP A 96 -6.48 1.77 -6.76
CA TRP A 96 -7.59 2.26 -7.58
C TRP A 96 -8.41 1.15 -8.25
N GLY A 97 -7.72 0.25 -8.96
CA GLY A 97 -8.37 -0.76 -9.78
C GLY A 97 -9.27 -1.72 -9.01
N PHE A 98 -8.87 -2.09 -7.80
CA PHE A 98 -9.61 -2.97 -6.92
C PHE A 98 -10.71 -2.21 -6.19
N MET A 99 -10.35 -1.11 -5.54
CA MET A 99 -11.25 -0.37 -4.63
C MET A 99 -12.45 0.24 -5.35
N ILE A 100 -12.26 0.76 -6.58
CA ILE A 100 -13.37 1.31 -7.35
C ILE A 100 -14.40 0.23 -7.73
N ARG A 101 -13.95 -1.00 -7.99
CA ARG A 101 -14.85 -2.12 -8.28
C ARG A 101 -15.60 -2.59 -7.04
N VAL A 102 -14.95 -2.56 -5.88
CA VAL A 102 -15.61 -2.88 -4.59
C VAL A 102 -16.67 -1.84 -4.30
N SER A 103 -16.36 -0.54 -4.36
CA SER A 103 -17.32 0.53 -4.05
C SER A 103 -18.53 0.52 -4.98
N GLN A 104 -18.32 0.36 -6.29
CA GLN A 104 -19.40 0.30 -7.26
C GLN A 104 -20.34 -0.88 -7.00
N ARG A 105 -19.80 -2.05 -6.65
CA ARG A 105 -20.62 -3.23 -6.33
C ARG A 105 -21.33 -3.12 -5.00
N LEU A 106 -20.74 -2.48 -4.01
CA LEU A 106 -21.42 -2.18 -2.75
C LEU A 106 -22.65 -1.30 -2.99
N LYS A 107 -22.52 -0.23 -3.78
CA LYS A 107 -23.66 0.62 -4.17
C LYS A 107 -24.71 -0.15 -4.95
N GLN A 108 -24.31 -0.99 -5.91
CA GLN A 108 -25.23 -1.84 -6.67
C GLN A 108 -25.95 -2.88 -5.80
N ALA A 109 -25.29 -3.37 -4.76
CA ALA A 109 -25.87 -4.32 -3.80
C ALA A 109 -26.73 -3.66 -2.72
N GLY A 110 -26.91 -2.33 -2.75
CA GLY A 110 -27.71 -1.59 -1.78
C GLY A 110 -27.06 -1.47 -0.40
N TYR A 111 -25.73 -1.36 -0.35
CA TYR A 111 -25.05 -1.08 0.92
C TYR A 111 -25.43 0.32 1.44
N GLU A 112 -25.93 0.37 2.67
CA GLU A 112 -26.49 1.58 3.28
C GLU A 112 -25.48 2.36 4.14
N GLY A 113 -24.33 1.76 4.47
CA GLY A 113 -23.27 2.43 5.24
C GLY A 113 -22.45 3.40 4.40
N GLN A 114 -21.58 4.17 5.04
CA GLN A 114 -20.70 5.12 4.37
C GLN A 114 -19.56 4.39 3.63
N ILE A 115 -19.31 4.75 2.39
CA ILE A 115 -18.16 4.28 1.61
C ILE A 115 -17.14 5.40 1.53
N ILE A 116 -16.01 5.23 2.18
CA ILE A 116 -14.94 6.22 2.28
C ILE A 116 -13.74 5.73 1.47
N LYS A 117 -13.21 6.57 0.60
CA LYS A 117 -11.92 6.32 -0.06
C LYS A 117 -10.81 7.01 0.72
N TYR A 118 -9.78 6.27 1.09
CA TYR A 118 -8.56 6.83 1.66
C TYR A 118 -7.45 6.74 0.61
N LEU A 119 -6.78 7.84 0.36
CA LEU A 119 -5.88 8.20 -0.72
C LEU A 119 -6.60 8.47 -2.05
N ALA A 120 -6.45 9.72 -2.51
CA ALA A 120 -6.95 10.16 -3.80
C ALA A 120 -6.14 9.52 -4.96
N PRO A 121 -6.78 9.16 -6.08
CA PRO A 121 -6.05 8.88 -7.31
C PRO A 121 -5.39 10.16 -7.84
N GLN A 122 -4.18 10.07 -8.38
CA GLN A 122 -3.39 11.20 -8.88
C GLN A 122 -3.99 11.77 -10.18
N VAL A 123 -5.18 12.36 -10.10
CA VAL A 123 -5.93 12.89 -11.26
C VAL A 123 -5.31 14.16 -11.83
N TRP A 124 -4.53 14.87 -11.06
CA TRP A 124 -3.76 16.04 -11.45
C TRP A 124 -2.61 15.72 -12.41
N ALA A 125 -2.09 14.50 -12.37
CA ALA A 125 -1.01 14.04 -13.25
C ALA A 125 -1.56 13.40 -14.53
N MET A 126 -2.63 12.61 -14.41
CA MET A 126 -3.24 11.91 -15.55
C MET A 126 -4.64 11.37 -15.20
N ARG A 127 -5.44 11.09 -16.24
CA ARG A 127 -6.75 10.41 -16.10
C ARG A 127 -7.74 11.18 -15.23
N GLU A 128 -7.91 12.47 -15.49
CA GLU A 128 -8.82 13.35 -14.75
C GLU A 128 -10.25 12.78 -14.60
N GLY A 129 -10.73 12.02 -15.57
CA GLY A 129 -12.04 11.35 -15.52
C GLY A 129 -12.24 10.41 -14.31
N ARG A 130 -11.16 9.99 -13.66
CA ARG A 130 -11.26 9.20 -12.41
C ARG A 130 -11.91 9.97 -11.26
N SER A 131 -11.78 11.30 -11.22
CA SER A 131 -12.42 12.12 -10.19
C SER A 131 -13.95 12.00 -10.24
N LYS A 132 -14.54 12.07 -11.44
CA LYS A 132 -15.98 11.87 -11.64
C LYS A 132 -16.44 10.45 -11.28
N ILE A 133 -15.66 9.44 -11.69
CA ILE A 133 -15.98 8.04 -11.37
C ILE A 133 -15.94 7.82 -9.85
N LEU A 134 -14.94 8.37 -9.16
CA LEU A 134 -14.84 8.27 -7.71
C LEU A 134 -16.03 8.93 -7.01
N ALA A 135 -16.38 10.17 -7.41
CA ALA A 135 -17.51 10.90 -6.84
C ALA A 135 -18.85 10.16 -6.97
N GLN A 136 -19.02 9.35 -8.00
CA GLN A 136 -20.20 8.51 -8.17
C GLN A 136 -20.15 7.20 -7.38
N SER A 137 -18.97 6.80 -6.91
CA SER A 137 -18.73 5.46 -6.34
C SER A 137 -18.54 5.45 -4.83
N VAL A 138 -18.20 6.59 -4.21
CA VAL A 138 -17.96 6.71 -2.78
C VAL A 138 -18.72 7.92 -2.23
N ASP A 139 -18.82 8.00 -0.91
CA ASP A 139 -19.55 9.07 -0.24
C ASP A 139 -18.60 10.11 0.34
N HIS A 140 -17.34 9.76 0.59
CA HIS A 140 -16.33 10.65 1.11
C HIS A 140 -14.92 10.27 0.64
N LEU A 141 -14.05 11.27 0.49
CA LEU A 141 -12.63 11.09 0.18
C LEU A 141 -11.77 11.67 1.30
N MET A 142 -10.90 10.86 1.86
CA MET A 142 -9.79 11.28 2.73
C MET A 142 -8.52 11.36 1.88
N THR A 143 -7.89 12.53 1.82
CA THR A 143 -6.68 12.74 1.01
C THR A 143 -5.49 13.19 1.84
N ILE A 144 -4.30 12.79 1.40
CA ILE A 144 -3.02 13.17 2.01
C ILE A 144 -2.37 14.40 1.36
N HIS A 145 -2.99 14.95 0.32
CA HIS A 145 -2.51 16.16 -0.36
C HIS A 145 -3.55 17.28 -0.24
N ASN A 146 -3.12 18.44 0.21
CA ASN A 146 -3.99 19.60 0.41
C ASN A 146 -4.54 20.20 -0.90
N PHE A 147 -3.94 19.87 -2.04
CA PHE A 147 -4.35 20.37 -3.36
C PHE A 147 -5.32 19.45 -4.11
N ASP A 148 -5.66 18.27 -3.55
CA ASP A 148 -6.52 17.30 -4.24
C ASP A 148 -8.00 17.72 -4.27
N ALA A 149 -8.50 18.38 -3.22
CA ALA A 149 -9.92 18.65 -3.00
C ALA A 149 -10.64 19.24 -4.23
N PRO A 150 -10.14 20.29 -4.91
CA PRO A 150 -10.86 20.90 -6.04
C PRO A 150 -11.15 19.94 -7.20
N TYR A 151 -10.33 18.90 -7.39
CA TYR A 151 -10.54 17.92 -8.47
C TYR A 151 -11.74 17.01 -8.23
N PHE A 152 -12.16 16.85 -6.99
CA PHE A 152 -13.24 15.94 -6.58
C PHE A 152 -14.50 16.72 -6.18
N GLU A 153 -14.35 17.83 -5.47
CA GLU A 153 -15.46 18.67 -5.02
C GLU A 153 -16.26 19.24 -6.19
N LYS A 154 -15.64 19.55 -7.32
CA LYS A 154 -16.34 19.95 -8.56
C LYS A 154 -17.32 18.90 -9.09
N HIS A 155 -17.23 17.66 -8.60
CA HIS A 155 -18.16 16.57 -8.91
C HIS A 155 -19.08 16.23 -7.73
N GLY A 156 -19.10 17.08 -6.68
CA GLY A 156 -19.97 16.92 -5.51
C GLY A 156 -19.47 15.91 -4.47
N LEU A 157 -18.20 15.44 -4.55
CA LEU A 157 -17.64 14.56 -3.55
C LEU A 157 -17.09 15.38 -2.37
N ALA A 158 -17.53 15.06 -1.16
CA ALA A 158 -16.95 15.62 0.05
C ALA A 158 -15.52 15.13 0.25
N VAL A 159 -14.59 16.05 0.53
CA VAL A 159 -13.16 15.76 0.70
C VAL A 159 -12.68 16.29 2.05
N THR A 160 -11.86 15.48 2.73
CA THR A 160 -11.12 15.90 3.91
C THR A 160 -9.63 15.68 3.70
N TYR A 161 -8.83 16.72 3.84
CA TYR A 161 -7.40 16.61 3.96
C TYR A 161 -7.05 16.10 5.35
N VAL A 162 -6.41 14.93 5.42
CA VAL A 162 -6.09 14.25 6.69
C VAL A 162 -4.59 14.33 7.04
N GLY A 163 -3.79 15.00 6.23
CA GLY A 163 -2.34 14.99 6.36
C GLY A 163 -1.70 13.76 5.71
N ASN A 164 -0.39 13.80 5.59
CA ASN A 164 0.38 12.67 5.06
C ASN A 164 1.16 12.02 6.20
N PRO A 165 0.87 10.76 6.56
CA PRO A 165 1.51 10.05 7.68
C PRO A 165 3.04 9.98 7.57
N ILE A 166 3.58 10.12 6.36
CA ILE A 166 5.04 10.15 6.18
C ILE A 166 5.71 11.26 7.00
N PHE A 167 5.00 12.36 7.30
CA PHE A 167 5.55 13.45 8.10
C PHE A 167 5.59 13.15 9.60
N ASP A 168 4.91 12.10 10.05
CA ASP A 168 4.93 11.66 11.45
C ASP A 168 6.14 10.73 11.73
N THR A 169 6.86 10.33 10.67
CA THR A 169 8.07 9.51 10.78
C THR A 169 9.25 10.35 11.24
N ASP A 170 9.93 9.94 12.31
CA ASP A 170 11.17 10.57 12.75
C ASP A 170 12.34 10.17 11.85
N TYR A 171 12.60 10.98 10.83
CA TYR A 171 13.70 10.76 9.89
C TYR A 171 15.08 11.06 10.49
N PHE A 172 15.15 11.66 11.69
CA PHE A 172 16.38 12.02 12.35
C PHE A 172 16.82 10.97 13.37
N SER A 173 16.01 9.97 13.65
CA SER A 173 16.35 8.86 14.57
C SER A 173 17.27 7.80 13.95
N GLY A 174 17.67 7.97 12.69
CA GLY A 174 18.58 7.05 12.02
C GLY A 174 19.94 6.98 12.69
N ASP A 175 20.41 5.75 13.00
CA ASP A 175 21.71 5.46 13.60
C ASP A 175 22.64 4.79 12.59
N GLY A 176 23.44 5.61 11.91
CA GLY A 176 24.40 5.12 10.90
C GLY A 176 25.55 4.31 11.50
N ASP A 177 25.91 4.55 12.76
CA ASP A 177 26.98 3.80 13.42
C ASP A 177 26.48 2.42 13.85
N HIS A 178 25.25 2.33 14.33
CA HIS A 178 24.57 1.05 14.58
C HIS A 178 24.47 0.21 13.31
N LEU A 179 24.01 0.80 12.21
CA LEU A 179 23.94 0.13 10.90
C LEU A 179 25.30 -0.40 10.44
N LYS A 180 26.37 0.38 10.59
CA LYS A 180 27.72 -0.06 10.27
C LYS A 180 28.18 -1.23 11.16
N ALA A 181 27.89 -1.16 12.44
CA ALA A 181 28.24 -2.25 13.39
C ALA A 181 27.49 -3.54 13.06
N GLU A 182 26.20 -3.47 12.77
CA GLU A 182 25.36 -4.61 12.40
C GLU A 182 25.88 -5.35 11.16
N HIS A 183 26.36 -4.58 10.18
CA HIS A 183 26.89 -5.13 8.92
C HIS A 183 28.42 -5.32 8.92
N ASN A 184 29.08 -5.23 10.08
CA ASN A 184 30.55 -5.36 10.22
C ASN A 184 31.34 -4.40 9.30
N LEU A 185 30.84 -3.16 9.12
CA LEU A 185 31.46 -2.13 8.33
C LEU A 185 32.36 -1.25 9.20
N SER A 186 33.45 -0.75 8.61
CA SER A 186 34.33 0.24 9.26
C SER A 186 33.66 1.62 9.32
N SER A 187 34.05 2.41 10.34
CA SER A 187 33.65 3.82 10.41
C SER A 187 34.08 4.64 9.18
N GLN A 188 35.10 4.17 8.48
CA GLN A 188 35.65 4.79 7.26
C GLN A 188 34.89 4.37 5.99
N ASP A 189 34.05 3.35 6.05
CA ASP A 189 33.29 2.89 4.90
C ASP A 189 32.17 3.88 4.57
N GLN A 190 32.03 4.16 3.28
CA GLN A 190 30.90 4.93 2.74
C GLN A 190 29.78 3.99 2.38
N ILE A 191 28.54 4.35 2.73
CA ILE A 191 27.37 3.54 2.41
C ILE A 191 26.59 4.22 1.28
N LEU A 192 26.27 3.47 0.24
CA LEU A 192 25.32 3.84 -0.80
C LEU A 192 24.07 2.97 -0.67
N SER A 193 22.93 3.57 -0.35
CA SER A 193 21.65 2.89 -0.37
C SER A 193 21.09 2.85 -1.78
N VAL A 194 20.79 1.65 -2.28
CA VAL A 194 20.26 1.42 -3.63
C VAL A 194 18.87 0.83 -3.54
N PHE A 195 17.89 1.50 -4.13
CA PHE A 195 16.48 1.09 -4.13
C PHE A 195 16.11 0.55 -5.51
N PHE A 196 16.06 -0.77 -5.65
CA PHE A 196 15.68 -1.42 -6.92
C PHE A 196 14.18 -1.37 -7.21
N GLY A 197 13.38 -0.88 -6.26
CA GLY A 197 11.93 -0.84 -6.34
C GLY A 197 11.25 -1.91 -5.50
N SER A 198 9.94 -1.80 -5.38
CA SER A 198 9.08 -2.70 -4.60
C SER A 198 8.32 -3.73 -5.45
N ARG A 199 8.46 -3.65 -6.78
CA ARG A 199 7.79 -4.53 -7.75
C ARG A 199 8.79 -5.27 -8.61
N LEU A 200 8.49 -6.53 -8.95
CA LEU A 200 9.36 -7.35 -9.81
C LEU A 200 9.67 -6.68 -11.16
N SER A 201 8.72 -5.96 -11.74
CA SER A 201 8.93 -5.21 -12.99
C SER A 201 9.95 -4.09 -12.86
N GLU A 202 9.92 -3.36 -11.73
CA GLU A 202 10.87 -2.30 -11.43
C GLU A 202 12.29 -2.87 -11.30
N ILE A 203 12.43 -3.95 -10.52
CA ILE A 203 13.70 -4.63 -10.32
C ILE A 203 14.27 -5.13 -11.63
N LYS A 204 13.48 -5.82 -12.46
CA LYS A 204 13.92 -6.31 -13.76
C LYS A 204 14.40 -5.19 -14.69
N THR A 205 13.78 -4.02 -14.61
CA THR A 205 14.13 -2.86 -15.44
C THR A 205 15.38 -2.15 -14.94
N LEU A 206 15.51 -2.01 -13.61
CA LEU A 206 16.57 -1.18 -13.02
C LEU A 206 17.85 -1.95 -12.70
N SER A 207 17.77 -3.27 -12.46
CA SER A 207 18.90 -4.05 -11.93
C SER A 207 20.15 -3.99 -12.81
N ALA A 208 20.01 -4.09 -14.12
CA ALA A 208 21.16 -4.08 -15.03
C ALA A 208 21.90 -2.72 -14.98
N VAL A 209 21.15 -1.63 -15.11
CA VAL A 209 21.71 -0.27 -15.09
C VAL A 209 22.35 0.05 -13.74
N PHE A 210 21.69 -0.36 -12.65
CA PHE A 210 22.22 -0.12 -11.30
C PHE A 210 23.48 -0.98 -11.05
N ALA A 211 23.53 -2.22 -11.50
CA ALA A 211 24.72 -3.07 -11.35
C ALA A 211 25.94 -2.47 -12.07
N GLU A 212 25.80 -2.03 -13.30
CA GLU A 212 26.86 -1.35 -14.07
C GLU A 212 27.34 -0.07 -13.36
N THR A 213 26.39 0.74 -12.88
CA THR A 213 26.68 1.97 -12.12
C THR A 213 27.44 1.68 -10.83
N ILE A 214 27.03 0.65 -10.09
CA ILE A 214 27.65 0.22 -8.84
C ILE A 214 29.09 -0.23 -9.11
N GLU A 215 29.34 -1.05 -10.14
CA GLU A 215 30.66 -1.53 -10.52
C GLU A 215 31.61 -0.36 -10.86
N GLU A 216 31.13 0.63 -11.61
CA GLU A 216 31.89 1.83 -11.94
C GLU A 216 32.23 2.65 -10.69
N LEU A 217 31.23 2.88 -9.81
CA LEU A 217 31.44 3.61 -8.56
C LEU A 217 32.42 2.89 -7.63
N GLN A 218 32.31 1.59 -7.47
CA GLN A 218 33.20 0.81 -6.60
C GLN A 218 34.63 0.74 -7.13
N SER A 219 34.83 0.76 -8.46
CA SER A 219 36.16 0.79 -9.09
C SER A 219 36.96 2.05 -8.67
N SER A 220 36.26 3.18 -8.52
CA SER A 220 36.87 4.47 -8.12
C SER A 220 36.83 4.73 -6.60
N ARG A 221 36.00 3.98 -5.86
CA ARG A 221 35.73 4.14 -4.42
C ARG A 221 35.79 2.79 -3.68
N PRO A 222 36.98 2.25 -3.37
CA PRO A 222 37.16 0.92 -2.79
C PRO A 222 36.45 0.72 -1.44
N ARG A 223 36.16 1.82 -0.71
CA ARG A 223 35.44 1.78 0.57
C ARG A 223 33.94 1.97 0.45
N LEU A 224 33.40 2.01 -0.77
CA LEU A 224 31.97 2.13 -1.00
C LEU A 224 31.30 0.77 -0.78
N LYS A 225 30.40 0.72 0.18
CA LYS A 225 29.53 -0.44 0.51
C LYS A 225 28.13 -0.18 0.01
N ILE A 226 27.52 -1.20 -0.56
CA ILE A 226 26.16 -1.11 -1.10
C ILE A 226 25.20 -1.77 -0.11
N ILE A 227 24.15 -1.06 0.25
CA ILE A 227 23.03 -1.59 1.03
C ILE A 227 21.77 -1.40 0.22
N SER A 228 20.99 -2.46 0.08
CA SER A 228 19.70 -2.40 -0.58
C SER A 228 18.61 -2.80 0.39
N PRO A 229 17.72 -1.88 0.79
CA PRO A 229 16.48 -2.25 1.50
C PRO A 229 15.61 -3.10 0.58
N ILE A 230 15.16 -4.22 1.08
CA ILE A 230 14.34 -5.20 0.32
C ILE A 230 12.97 -5.24 0.99
N SER A 231 11.90 -5.11 0.19
CA SER A 231 10.55 -5.36 0.71
C SER A 231 10.31 -6.86 0.91
N ASP A 232 9.49 -7.22 1.90
CA ASP A 232 9.19 -8.62 2.25
C ASP A 232 8.72 -9.46 1.05
N ILE A 233 7.99 -8.85 0.11
CA ILE A 233 7.53 -9.49 -1.11
C ILE A 233 8.70 -9.90 -2.03
N ILE A 234 9.79 -9.16 -2.00
CA ILE A 234 10.98 -9.35 -2.84
C ILE A 234 11.98 -10.27 -2.16
N CYS A 235 12.02 -10.30 -0.84
CA CYS A 235 12.89 -11.18 -0.08
C CYS A 235 12.69 -12.66 -0.49
N LEU A 236 11.45 -13.07 -0.75
CA LEU A 236 11.12 -14.42 -1.24
C LEU A 236 11.72 -14.75 -2.63
N LEU A 237 12.06 -13.75 -3.43
CA LEU A 237 12.66 -13.96 -4.76
C LEU A 237 14.20 -14.10 -4.70
N TYR A 238 14.83 -13.47 -3.69
CA TYR A 238 16.29 -13.54 -3.49
C TYR A 238 16.74 -14.72 -2.66
N THR A 239 15.85 -15.37 -1.91
CA THR A 239 16.15 -16.59 -1.15
C THR A 239 16.10 -17.87 -1.99
N SER A 240 15.71 -17.80 -3.26
CA SER A 240 15.89 -18.90 -4.20
C SER A 240 17.38 -19.06 -4.53
N PRO A 241 17.98 -20.25 -4.38
CA PRO A 241 19.38 -20.46 -4.72
C PRO A 241 19.64 -20.05 -6.17
N SER A 242 20.69 -19.24 -6.36
CA SER A 242 21.14 -18.82 -7.69
C SER A 242 21.40 -20.06 -8.55
N PRO A 243 21.08 -20.04 -9.86
CA PRO A 243 21.48 -21.12 -10.78
C PRO A 243 22.99 -21.41 -10.80
N ARG A 244 23.83 -20.48 -10.30
CA ARG A 244 25.27 -20.63 -10.14
C ARG A 244 25.68 -21.48 -8.92
N ASP A 245 24.81 -21.69 -7.97
CA ASP A 245 25.08 -22.49 -6.76
C ASP A 245 24.74 -23.98 -6.94
N ARG A 246 24.40 -24.37 -8.16
CA ARG A 246 24.22 -25.77 -8.58
C ARG A 246 25.45 -26.22 -9.37
N GLY A 247 26.60 -26.22 -8.72
CA GLY A 247 27.82 -26.88 -9.19
C GLY A 247 27.94 -28.25 -8.55
#